data_dcc93100c56143081c3c35b4f268df30
#
_entry.id   dcc93100c56143081c3c35b4f268df30
#
_cell.length_a   1.000
_cell.length_b   1.000
_cell.length_c   1.000
_cell.angle_alpha   90.00
_cell.angle_beta   90.00
_cell.angle_gamma   90.00
#
_symmetry.space_group_name_H-M   'P 1'
#
loop_
_entity.id
_entity.type
_entity.pdbx_description
1 polymer ?
#
loop_
_entity_poly.entity_id
_entity_poly.type
_entity_poly.pdbx_seq_one_letter_code
_entity_poly.pdbx_strand_id
1 'polypeptide(L)'
;KRRVGLGFTGLGDALVMLGLAYSTPEARSEARRIAELMRDAAYAASVELARERGAFPAFDADLYLSRGTFASRLPAHLREQIRQHGIRNSHLLSIAPTGTISLAFADNASNGIEPAFSWSYQRKKRMPDGSTKEYAVEDHAWRLHRHLKGEQATLTPAFITALELSATDHVAMVAAVAPCIDT
;
A
#
# COMPACT_ATOMS: atom_id res chain seq x y z
N LYS A 1 -12.12 10.39 -17.95
CA LYS A 1 -12.18 9.75 -16.62
C LYS A 1 -11.10 10.24 -15.65
N ARG A 2 -9.92 10.61 -16.15
CA ARG A 2 -8.78 11.09 -15.33
C ARG A 2 -8.42 10.12 -14.19
N ARG A 3 -8.33 8.83 -14.48
CA ARG A 3 -7.93 7.83 -13.50
C ARG A 3 -6.49 8.05 -13.06
N VAL A 4 -6.23 7.88 -11.78
CA VAL A 4 -4.89 7.75 -11.19
C VAL A 4 -4.86 6.50 -10.33
N GLY A 5 -3.68 6.04 -9.96
CA GLY A 5 -3.50 4.90 -9.06
C GLY A 5 -2.53 5.32 -7.95
N LEU A 6 -3.06 5.66 -6.80
CA LEU A 6 -2.30 5.90 -5.58
C LEU A 6 -2.28 4.61 -4.77
N GLY A 7 -1.13 4.25 -4.29
CA GLY A 7 -0.94 3.11 -3.42
C GLY A 7 0.23 3.36 -2.49
N PHE A 8 0.56 2.36 -1.72
CA PHE A 8 1.73 2.41 -0.83
C PHE A 8 2.59 1.16 -1.03
N THR A 9 3.83 1.24 -0.60
CA THR A 9 4.78 0.14 -0.49
C THR A 9 5.26 0.05 0.95
N GLY A 10 5.80 -1.09 1.35
CA GLY A 10 6.39 -1.23 2.67
C GLY A 10 5.40 -1.50 3.80
N LEU A 11 4.19 -2.00 3.51
CA LEU A 11 3.25 -2.33 4.59
C LEU A 11 3.80 -3.42 5.52
N GLY A 12 4.44 -4.46 4.95
CA GLY A 12 5.08 -5.53 5.73
C GLY A 12 6.10 -4.97 6.70
N ASP A 13 7.00 -4.12 6.22
CA ASP A 13 8.02 -3.46 7.04
C ASP A 13 7.40 -2.56 8.11
N ALA A 14 6.38 -1.78 7.76
CA ALA A 14 5.69 -0.93 8.72
C ALA A 14 5.08 -1.74 9.86
N LEU A 15 4.48 -2.89 9.57
CA LEU A 15 3.94 -3.80 10.59
C LEU A 15 5.06 -4.37 11.48
N VAL A 16 6.17 -4.78 10.89
CA VAL A 16 7.35 -5.25 11.64
C VAL A 16 7.87 -4.15 12.58
N MET A 17 8.01 -2.93 12.09
CA MET A 17 8.48 -1.79 12.88
C MET A 17 7.50 -1.40 14.01
N LEU A 18 6.20 -1.65 13.82
CA LEU A 18 5.17 -1.49 14.84
C LEU A 18 5.08 -2.69 15.81
N GLY A 19 5.87 -3.74 15.59
CA GLY A 19 5.84 -4.95 16.40
C GLY A 19 4.61 -5.84 16.16
N LEU A 20 3.95 -5.68 15.01
CA LEU A 20 2.74 -6.42 14.64
C LEU A 20 3.08 -7.57 13.69
N ALA A 21 2.85 -8.81 14.11
CA ALA A 21 3.02 -9.96 13.25
C ALA A 21 1.94 -9.99 12.16
N TYR A 22 2.34 -10.12 10.90
CA TYR A 22 1.48 -9.97 9.71
C TYR A 22 0.22 -10.85 9.73
N SER A 23 0.30 -12.04 10.30
CA SER A 23 -0.81 -13.01 10.40
C SER A 23 -1.85 -12.66 11.47
N THR A 24 -1.63 -11.63 12.29
CA THR A 24 -2.51 -11.32 13.42
C THR A 24 -3.71 -10.44 13.04
N PRO A 25 -4.82 -10.52 13.79
CA PRO A 25 -5.94 -9.61 13.61
C PRO A 25 -5.56 -8.14 13.80
N GLU A 26 -4.64 -7.85 14.72
CA GLU A 26 -4.14 -6.50 15.02
C GLU A 26 -3.41 -5.91 13.81
N ALA A 27 -2.55 -6.69 13.16
CA ALA A 27 -1.85 -6.28 11.94
C ALA A 27 -2.85 -5.97 10.81
N ARG A 28 -3.88 -6.81 10.62
CA ARG A 28 -4.94 -6.58 9.63
C ARG A 28 -5.78 -5.33 9.95
N SER A 29 -6.04 -5.10 11.24
CA SER A 29 -6.75 -3.89 11.69
C SER A 29 -5.96 -2.63 11.38
N GLU A 30 -4.65 -2.65 11.64
CA GLU A 30 -3.75 -1.52 11.33
C GLU A 30 -3.60 -1.30 9.83
N ALA A 31 -3.44 -2.36 9.03
CA ALA A 31 -3.41 -2.28 7.58
C ALA A 31 -4.70 -1.65 7.01
N ARG A 32 -5.86 -2.05 7.53
CA ARG A 32 -7.14 -1.43 7.17
C ARG A 32 -7.17 0.05 7.53
N ARG A 33 -6.74 0.42 8.75
CA ARG A 33 -6.68 1.82 9.20
C ARG A 33 -5.82 2.68 8.28
N ILE A 34 -4.65 2.18 7.88
CA ILE A 34 -3.76 2.85 6.92
C ILE A 34 -4.46 3.04 5.57
N ALA A 35 -5.10 1.99 5.05
CA ALA A 35 -5.79 2.04 3.77
C ALA A 35 -7.02 2.98 3.81
N GLU A 36 -7.77 3.02 4.89
CA GLU A 36 -8.89 3.95 5.10
C GLU A 36 -8.41 5.40 5.12
N LEU A 37 -7.31 5.69 5.84
CA LEU A 37 -6.74 7.02 5.89
C LEU A 37 -6.28 7.49 4.51
N MET A 38 -5.58 6.62 3.75
CA MET A 38 -5.17 6.93 2.38
C MET A 38 -6.38 7.18 1.47
N ARG A 39 -7.41 6.32 1.55
CA ARG A 39 -8.65 6.47 0.80
C ARG A 39 -9.29 7.84 1.06
N ASP A 40 -9.53 8.16 2.32
CA ASP A 40 -10.25 9.37 2.69
C ASP A 40 -9.47 10.63 2.31
N ALA A 41 -8.15 10.64 2.53
CA ALA A 41 -7.29 11.74 2.13
C ALA A 41 -7.23 11.92 0.60
N ALA A 42 -7.12 10.81 -0.16
CA ALA A 42 -7.09 10.86 -1.62
C ALA A 42 -8.40 11.40 -2.21
N TYR A 43 -9.54 10.94 -1.67
CA TYR A 43 -10.85 11.43 -2.10
C TYR A 43 -11.08 12.89 -1.75
N ALA A 44 -10.72 13.32 -0.54
CA ALA A 44 -10.77 14.74 -0.15
C ALA A 44 -9.92 15.61 -1.08
N ALA A 45 -8.67 15.22 -1.33
CA ALA A 45 -7.77 15.95 -2.23
C ALA A 45 -8.33 16.03 -3.67
N SER A 46 -8.95 14.96 -4.17
CA SER A 46 -9.54 14.95 -5.52
C SER A 46 -10.79 15.85 -5.62
N VAL A 47 -11.52 16.04 -4.52
CA VAL A 47 -12.61 17.05 -4.44
C VAL A 47 -12.02 18.45 -4.48
N GLU A 48 -10.97 18.76 -3.72
CA GLU A 48 -10.30 20.07 -3.78
C GLU A 48 -9.76 20.37 -5.18
N LEU A 49 -9.16 19.38 -5.84
CA LEU A 49 -8.73 19.51 -7.23
C LEU A 49 -9.92 19.74 -8.19
N ALA A 50 -11.11 19.22 -7.90
CA ALA A 50 -12.29 19.49 -8.68
C ALA A 50 -12.80 20.93 -8.50
N ARG A 51 -12.68 21.49 -7.30
CA ARG A 51 -12.98 22.92 -7.05
C ARG A 51 -12.07 23.84 -7.87
N GLU A 52 -10.79 23.52 -7.98
CA GLU A 52 -9.82 24.33 -8.71
C GLU A 52 -9.91 24.17 -10.23
N ARG A 53 -10.14 22.94 -10.71
CA ARG A 53 -9.93 22.56 -12.12
C ARG A 53 -11.15 21.92 -12.78
N GLY A 54 -12.27 21.85 -12.09
CA GLY A 54 -13.48 21.16 -12.51
C GLY A 54 -13.40 19.65 -12.32
N ALA A 55 -14.55 19.02 -12.22
CA ALA A 55 -14.70 17.56 -12.16
C ALA A 55 -14.19 16.88 -13.45
N PHE A 56 -14.07 15.55 -13.44
CA PHE A 56 -13.75 14.82 -14.67
C PHE A 56 -14.93 14.94 -15.67
N PRO A 57 -14.68 15.00 -16.99
CA PRO A 57 -15.71 15.42 -17.97
C PRO A 57 -17.00 14.60 -18.02
N ALA A 58 -16.93 13.31 -17.64
CA ALA A 58 -18.12 12.44 -17.61
C ALA A 58 -18.67 12.25 -16.19
N PHE A 59 -18.42 13.22 -15.29
CA PHE A 59 -18.92 13.16 -13.92
C PHE A 59 -20.43 13.43 -13.89
N ASP A 60 -21.14 12.53 -13.24
CA ASP A 60 -22.54 12.65 -12.86
C ASP A 60 -22.65 12.19 -11.41
N ALA A 61 -23.10 13.08 -10.53
CA ALA A 61 -23.10 12.82 -9.09
C ALA A 61 -24.01 11.66 -8.69
N ASP A 62 -25.18 11.54 -9.32
CA ASP A 62 -26.15 10.51 -8.98
C ASP A 62 -25.69 9.14 -9.45
N LEU A 63 -25.08 9.06 -10.62
CA LEU A 63 -24.48 7.82 -11.10
C LEU A 63 -23.24 7.44 -10.29
N TYR A 64 -22.36 8.41 -10.00
CA TYR A 64 -21.10 8.15 -9.29
C TYR A 64 -21.31 7.68 -7.84
N LEU A 65 -22.33 8.25 -7.17
CA LEU A 65 -22.69 7.93 -5.79
C LEU A 65 -23.83 6.90 -5.68
N SER A 66 -24.27 6.29 -6.79
CA SER A 66 -25.35 5.33 -6.80
C SER A 66 -25.02 4.08 -5.96
N ARG A 67 -26.07 3.45 -5.43
CA ARG A 67 -25.93 2.22 -4.62
C ARG A 67 -25.13 1.15 -5.38
N GLY A 68 -24.16 0.54 -4.71
CA GLY A 68 -23.29 -0.51 -5.27
C GLY A 68 -21.99 0.00 -5.87
N THR A 69 -21.82 1.31 -6.08
CA THR A 69 -20.53 1.88 -6.46
C THR A 69 -19.56 1.93 -5.27
N PHE A 70 -18.28 2.02 -5.56
CA PHE A 70 -17.27 2.24 -4.52
C PHE A 70 -17.56 3.54 -3.75
N ALA A 71 -17.83 4.63 -4.46
CA ALA A 71 -18.06 5.94 -3.88
C ALA A 71 -19.29 6.00 -2.95
N SER A 72 -20.27 5.12 -3.14
CA SER A 72 -21.44 5.04 -2.25
C SER A 72 -21.09 4.58 -0.82
N ARG A 73 -19.92 3.96 -0.64
CA ARG A 73 -19.41 3.44 0.65
C ARG A 73 -18.47 4.40 1.37
N LEU A 74 -18.14 5.52 0.75
CA LEU A 74 -17.32 6.57 1.37
C LEU A 74 -18.01 7.18 2.60
N PRO A 75 -17.27 7.77 3.53
CA PRO A 75 -17.83 8.55 4.62
C PRO A 75 -18.84 9.60 4.15
N ALA A 76 -19.88 9.85 4.93
CA ALA A 76 -20.99 10.73 4.54
C ALA A 76 -20.52 12.13 4.14
N HIS A 77 -19.55 12.70 4.88
CA HIS A 77 -18.99 14.01 4.56
C HIS A 77 -18.30 14.07 3.20
N LEU A 78 -17.56 13.02 2.81
CA LEU A 78 -16.92 12.94 1.49
C LEU A 78 -17.96 12.81 0.37
N ARG A 79 -19.00 12.00 0.57
CA ARG A 79 -20.09 11.85 -0.41
C ARG A 79 -20.81 13.18 -0.64
N GLU A 80 -21.02 13.94 0.43
CA GLU A 80 -21.64 15.27 0.32
C GLU A 80 -20.74 16.26 -0.41
N GLN A 81 -19.44 16.30 -0.10
CA GLN A 81 -18.48 17.13 -0.82
C GLN A 81 -18.39 16.77 -2.31
N ILE A 82 -18.42 15.47 -2.65
CA ILE A 82 -18.44 15.01 -4.04
C ILE A 82 -19.72 15.47 -4.74
N ARG A 83 -20.86 15.42 -4.08
CA ARG A 83 -22.13 15.88 -4.63
C ARG A 83 -22.13 17.38 -4.94
N GLN A 84 -21.57 18.18 -4.03
CA GLN A 84 -21.56 19.65 -4.14
C GLN A 84 -20.51 20.17 -5.13
N HIS A 85 -19.32 19.55 -5.17
CA HIS A 85 -18.16 20.09 -5.88
C HIS A 85 -17.65 19.20 -7.02
N GLY A 86 -18.19 17.99 -7.14
CA GLY A 86 -17.66 16.99 -8.05
C GLY A 86 -16.37 16.34 -7.54
N ILE A 87 -15.77 15.53 -8.40
CA ILE A 87 -14.47 14.90 -8.13
C ILE A 87 -13.60 14.96 -9.39
N ARG A 88 -12.30 15.23 -9.23
CA ARG A 88 -11.36 15.40 -10.34
C ARG A 88 -11.03 14.11 -11.04
N ASN A 89 -10.88 13.02 -10.30
CA ASN A 89 -10.43 11.71 -10.76
C ASN A 89 -11.53 10.69 -10.52
N SER A 90 -11.87 9.90 -11.54
CA SER A 90 -12.94 8.89 -11.42
C SER A 90 -12.55 7.68 -10.56
N HIS A 91 -11.26 7.36 -10.50
CA HIS A 91 -10.65 6.32 -9.67
C HIS A 91 -9.32 6.85 -9.16
N LEU A 92 -8.97 6.51 -7.95
CA LEU A 92 -7.85 7.10 -7.23
C LEU A 92 -6.85 6.08 -6.70
N LEU A 93 -7.29 4.89 -6.32
CA LEU A 93 -6.53 3.98 -5.48
C LEU A 93 -6.22 2.68 -6.20
N SER A 94 -4.99 2.21 -6.08
CA SER A 94 -4.60 0.88 -6.52
C SER A 94 -3.45 0.35 -5.67
N ILE A 95 -3.38 -0.96 -5.49
CA ILE A 95 -2.22 -1.60 -4.89
C ILE A 95 -1.41 -2.26 -5.99
N ALA A 96 -0.19 -1.76 -6.18
CA ALA A 96 0.76 -2.31 -7.14
C ALA A 96 1.80 -3.17 -6.41
N PRO A 97 2.45 -4.14 -7.08
CA PRO A 97 3.52 -4.94 -6.49
C PRO A 97 4.75 -4.14 -6.05
N THR A 98 5.05 -3.02 -6.68
CA THR A 98 6.11 -2.05 -6.32
C THR A 98 7.55 -2.59 -6.22
N GLY A 99 7.86 -3.76 -6.78
CA GLY A 99 9.18 -4.39 -6.62
C GLY A 99 10.35 -3.54 -7.12
N THR A 100 10.23 -2.87 -8.27
CA THR A 100 11.26 -1.95 -8.78
C THR A 100 11.31 -0.66 -7.95
N ILE A 101 10.15 -0.14 -7.55
CA ILE A 101 10.05 1.09 -6.74
C ILE A 101 10.68 0.86 -5.37
N SER A 102 10.41 -0.27 -4.74
CA SER A 102 11.00 -0.67 -3.46
C SER A 102 12.53 -0.62 -3.53
N LEU A 103 13.12 -1.24 -4.54
CA LEU A 103 14.58 -1.30 -4.72
C LEU A 103 15.21 0.06 -5.07
N ALA A 104 14.52 0.88 -5.86
CA ALA A 104 15.10 2.11 -6.40
C ALA A 104 14.89 3.33 -5.50
N PHE A 105 13.78 3.38 -4.76
CA PHE A 105 13.34 4.58 -4.08
C PHE A 105 12.88 4.37 -2.64
N ALA A 106 12.63 3.14 -2.23
CA ALA A 106 12.06 2.83 -0.91
C ALA A 106 13.00 1.97 -0.05
N ASP A 107 14.30 2.09 -0.28
CA ASP A 107 15.36 1.48 0.53
C ASP A 107 15.18 -0.03 0.74
N ASN A 108 14.65 -0.72 -0.30
CA ASN A 108 14.32 -2.14 -0.28
C ASN A 108 13.30 -2.54 0.81
N ALA A 109 12.31 -1.69 1.07
CA ALA A 109 11.17 -2.06 1.90
C ALA A 109 10.32 -3.14 1.22
N SER A 110 9.48 -3.83 1.99
CA SER A 110 8.55 -4.84 1.48
C SER A 110 7.65 -4.30 0.36
N ASN A 111 7.20 -5.17 -0.52
CA ASN A 111 6.47 -4.79 -1.72
C ASN A 111 4.97 -4.55 -1.41
N GLY A 112 4.41 -3.45 -1.89
CA GLY A 112 2.97 -3.16 -1.77
C GLY A 112 2.42 -3.42 -0.38
N ILE A 113 1.50 -4.37 -0.27
CA ILE A 113 0.91 -4.84 1.00
C ILE A 113 1.44 -6.22 1.43
N GLU A 114 2.45 -6.74 0.73
CA GLU A 114 3.05 -8.03 1.01
C GLU A 114 4.03 -7.95 2.18
N PRO A 115 4.26 -9.04 2.93
CA PRO A 115 5.35 -9.11 3.89
C PRO A 115 6.68 -9.19 3.14
N ALA A 116 7.79 -8.97 3.85
CA ALA A 116 9.11 -9.16 3.27
C ALA A 116 9.26 -10.60 2.76
N PHE A 117 9.81 -10.76 1.56
CA PHE A 117 10.06 -12.07 0.98
C PHE A 117 11.23 -12.79 1.65
N SER A 118 12.25 -12.03 1.97
CA SER A 118 13.44 -12.49 2.70
C SER A 118 14.11 -11.29 3.36
N TRP A 119 14.73 -11.48 4.51
CA TRP A 119 15.47 -10.41 5.22
C TRP A 119 16.77 -10.05 4.52
N SER A 120 17.39 -10.99 3.84
CA SER A 120 18.54 -10.75 2.98
C SER A 120 18.59 -11.75 1.83
N TYR A 121 19.08 -11.32 0.67
CA TYR A 121 19.25 -12.16 -0.50
C TYR A 121 20.32 -11.62 -1.45
N GLN A 122 20.79 -12.47 -2.35
CA GLN A 122 21.71 -12.09 -3.42
C GLN A 122 20.93 -11.81 -4.70
N ARG A 123 21.07 -10.59 -5.22
CA ARG A 123 20.48 -10.19 -6.49
C ARG A 123 21.51 -10.25 -7.61
N LYS A 124 21.22 -11.02 -8.64
CA LYS A 124 22.03 -11.10 -9.85
C LYS A 124 21.55 -10.08 -10.88
N LYS A 125 22.45 -9.21 -11.34
CA LYS A 125 22.17 -8.24 -12.41
C LYS A 125 23.05 -8.55 -13.60
N ARG A 126 22.43 -8.73 -14.78
CA ARG A 126 23.15 -8.83 -16.03
C ARG A 126 23.67 -7.45 -16.43
N MET A 127 24.96 -7.34 -16.70
CA MET A 127 25.60 -6.10 -17.10
C MET A 127 25.59 -5.94 -18.62
N PRO A 128 25.77 -4.72 -19.16
CA PRO A 128 25.80 -4.47 -20.61
C PRO A 128 26.86 -5.29 -21.38
N ASP A 129 27.96 -5.65 -20.74
CA ASP A 129 29.02 -6.48 -21.30
C ASP A 129 28.70 -7.99 -21.28
N GLY A 130 27.51 -8.38 -20.84
CA GLY A 130 27.05 -9.76 -20.73
C GLY A 130 27.47 -10.47 -19.44
N SER A 131 28.32 -9.87 -18.62
CA SER A 131 28.69 -10.40 -17.31
C SER A 131 27.53 -10.36 -16.32
N THR A 132 27.64 -11.09 -15.22
CA THR A 132 26.67 -11.04 -14.12
C THR A 132 27.36 -10.49 -12.88
N LYS A 133 26.75 -9.47 -12.28
CA LYS A 133 27.20 -8.93 -10.99
C LYS A 133 26.17 -9.30 -9.90
N GLU A 134 26.66 -9.74 -8.76
CA GLU A 134 25.86 -10.05 -7.59
C GLU A 134 25.90 -8.89 -6.59
N TYR A 135 24.74 -8.62 -5.99
CA TYR A 135 24.57 -7.59 -4.97
C TYR A 135 23.87 -8.21 -3.78
N ALA A 136 24.43 -8.04 -2.60
CA ALA A 136 23.73 -8.32 -1.37
C ALA A 136 22.63 -7.26 -1.18
N VAL A 137 21.42 -7.71 -0.94
CA VAL A 137 20.26 -6.85 -0.70
C VAL A 137 19.65 -7.26 0.63
N GLU A 138 19.37 -6.27 1.45
CA GLU A 138 18.79 -6.46 2.77
C GLU A 138 17.48 -5.68 2.88
N ASP A 139 16.52 -6.26 3.57
CA ASP A 139 15.24 -5.65 3.86
C ASP A 139 15.39 -4.42 4.77
N HIS A 140 14.56 -3.39 4.56
CA HIS A 140 14.67 -2.13 5.30
C HIS A 140 14.41 -2.31 6.80
N ALA A 141 13.30 -2.96 7.18
CA ALA A 141 12.96 -3.13 8.59
C ALA A 141 13.99 -3.98 9.33
N TRP A 142 14.55 -4.98 8.65
CA TRP A 142 15.61 -5.83 9.22
C TRP A 142 16.91 -5.05 9.45
N ARG A 143 17.36 -4.24 8.50
CA ARG A 143 18.52 -3.36 8.68
C ARG A 143 18.31 -2.36 9.81
N LEU A 144 17.13 -1.71 9.83
CA LEU A 144 16.80 -0.74 10.87
C LEU A 144 16.78 -1.39 12.25
N HIS A 145 16.22 -2.58 12.39
CA HIS A 145 16.21 -3.32 13.65
C HIS A 145 17.63 -3.59 14.16
N ARG A 146 18.52 -4.08 13.28
CA ARG A 146 19.94 -4.35 13.62
C ARG A 146 20.68 -3.07 13.97
N HIS A 147 20.43 -1.99 13.26
CA HIS A 147 21.02 -0.69 13.56
C HIS A 147 20.62 -0.16 14.94
N LEU A 148 19.35 -0.28 15.31
CA LEU A 148 18.81 0.24 16.58
C LEU A 148 19.10 -0.67 17.78
N LYS A 149 19.13 -1.98 17.59
CA LYS A 149 19.19 -2.97 18.67
C LYS A 149 20.53 -3.71 18.72
N GLY A 150 21.38 -3.57 17.72
CA GLY A 150 22.65 -4.26 17.54
C GLY A 150 22.58 -5.41 16.55
N GLU A 151 23.73 -5.72 15.95
CA GLU A 151 23.88 -6.74 14.89
C GLU A 151 23.40 -8.13 15.29
N GLN A 152 23.49 -8.49 16.57
CA GLN A 152 23.12 -9.78 17.11
C GLN A 152 21.75 -9.77 17.83
N ALA A 153 20.96 -8.71 17.66
CA ALA A 153 19.67 -8.58 18.32
C ALA A 153 18.71 -9.69 17.87
N THR A 154 18.05 -10.31 18.82
CA THR A 154 17.00 -11.29 18.54
C THR A 154 15.83 -10.64 17.82
N LEU A 155 15.37 -11.26 16.74
CA LEU A 155 14.20 -10.82 16.01
C LEU A 155 12.92 -11.04 16.84
N THR A 156 12.03 -10.10 16.78
CA THR A 156 10.72 -10.22 17.44
C THR A 156 9.78 -11.13 16.64
N PRO A 157 8.69 -11.64 17.21
CA PRO A 157 7.70 -12.43 16.47
C PRO A 157 7.04 -11.69 15.29
N ALA A 158 7.23 -10.38 15.18
CA ALA A 158 6.76 -9.61 14.03
C ALA A 158 7.57 -9.87 12.74
N PHE A 159 8.81 -10.35 12.87
CA PHE A 159 9.67 -10.68 11.74
C PHE A 159 9.26 -12.02 11.11
N ILE A 160 8.21 -11.99 10.32
CA ILE A 160 7.68 -13.13 9.56
C ILE A 160 7.81 -12.84 8.07
N THR A 161 8.45 -13.74 7.32
CA THR A 161 8.57 -13.65 5.86
C THR A 161 7.32 -14.18 5.15
N ALA A 162 7.16 -13.84 3.87
CA ALA A 162 6.06 -14.33 3.03
C ALA A 162 5.99 -15.87 2.97
N LEU A 163 7.13 -16.55 3.06
CA LEU A 163 7.19 -18.02 2.97
C LEU A 163 6.78 -18.74 4.27
N GLU A 164 6.77 -18.02 5.38
CA GLU A 164 6.36 -18.56 6.68
C GLU A 164 4.85 -18.40 6.93
N LEU A 165 4.17 -17.64 6.08
CA LEU A 165 2.74 -17.38 6.17
C LEU A 165 1.91 -18.41 5.41
N SER A 166 0.73 -18.70 5.92
CA SER A 166 -0.26 -19.50 5.20
C SER A 166 -0.94 -18.71 4.07
N ALA A 167 -1.47 -19.40 3.06
CA ALA A 167 -2.29 -18.75 2.03
C ALA A 167 -3.49 -17.99 2.62
N THR A 168 -4.04 -18.49 3.73
CA THR A 168 -5.16 -17.85 4.45
C THR A 168 -4.74 -16.49 5.02
N ASP A 169 -3.52 -16.37 5.56
CA ASP A 169 -3.03 -15.10 6.10
C ASP A 169 -2.87 -14.04 5.01
N HIS A 170 -2.32 -14.42 3.85
CA HIS A 170 -2.24 -13.55 2.68
C HIS A 170 -3.62 -13.07 2.21
N VAL A 171 -4.56 -13.99 2.05
CA VAL A 171 -5.94 -13.65 1.64
C VAL A 171 -6.62 -12.77 2.67
N ALA A 172 -6.42 -13.03 3.96
CA ALA A 172 -7.01 -12.23 5.03
C ALA A 172 -6.50 -10.78 5.03
N MET A 173 -5.20 -10.56 4.74
CA MET A 173 -4.66 -9.22 4.62
C MET A 173 -5.22 -8.48 3.39
N VAL A 174 -5.30 -9.14 2.23
CA VAL A 174 -5.95 -8.59 1.04
C VAL A 174 -7.40 -8.22 1.35
N ALA A 175 -8.15 -9.09 2.02
CA ALA A 175 -9.54 -8.84 2.41
C ALA A 175 -9.69 -7.65 3.38
N ALA A 176 -8.66 -7.36 4.19
CA ALA A 176 -8.65 -6.19 5.07
C ALA A 176 -8.48 -4.88 4.30
N VAL A 177 -7.64 -4.86 3.27
CA VAL A 177 -7.27 -3.64 2.52
C VAL A 177 -8.17 -3.40 1.31
N ALA A 178 -8.57 -4.44 0.58
CA ALA A 178 -9.33 -4.35 -0.68
C ALA A 178 -10.62 -3.49 -0.60
N PRO A 179 -11.38 -3.47 0.51
CA PRO A 179 -12.56 -2.59 0.61
C PRO A 179 -12.26 -1.10 0.48
N CYS A 180 -11.00 -0.70 0.66
CA CYS A 180 -10.54 0.69 0.54
C CYS A 180 -9.99 1.04 -0.85
N ILE A 181 -9.90 0.10 -1.77
CA ILE A 181 -9.31 0.26 -3.11
C ILE A 181 -10.42 0.28 -4.17
N ASP A 182 -10.36 1.22 -5.09
CA ASP A 182 -11.42 1.51 -6.07
C ASP A 182 -11.10 1.03 -7.50
N THR A 183 -9.97 0.36 -7.70
CA THR A 183 -9.57 -0.24 -8.99
C THR A 183 -9.23 -1.70 -8.86
#